data_35a52fa97115954435857c2135a6f9bb
#
_entry.id   35a52fa97115954435857c2135a6f9bb
#
_cell.length_a   1.000
_cell.length_b   1.000
_cell.length_c   1.000
_cell.angle_alpha   90.00
_cell.angle_beta   90.00
_cell.angle_gamma   90.00
#
_symmetry.space_group_name_H-M   'P 1'
#
loop_
_entity.id
_entity.type
_entity.pdbx_description
1 polymer ?
#
loop_
_entity_poly.entity_id
_entity_poly.type
_entity_poly.pdbx_seq_one_letter_code
_entity_poly.pdbx_strand_id
1 'polypeptide(L)'
;MATKKKTDCRQYRIGDFARYLGVTAEFLKHYQESGLLDVTQRASGYRYYGFDQSARILQYMRLRNYGISVKEMGPFLEGGLDEAVGCLDAKVDEMRAQIERMQAVVEEHERIRLWFEERRAKPVDWEVCNMEPHCFLYHTNSREFLETSCVYDVLKTWGAWLPVTKSAMCVAQSLEIDESHLHWGFAVRESLLKKYGIPVNEAVRRMGFGLSLIHISEPTRRTPIS
;
A
#
# COMPACT_ATOMS: atom_id res chain seq x y z
N MET A 1 44.62 15.22 -18.22
CA MET A 1 43.47 14.70 -18.99
C MET A 1 43.84 13.32 -19.49
N ALA A 2 43.41 12.26 -18.81
CA ALA A 2 43.66 10.88 -19.22
C ALA A 2 42.50 10.44 -20.12
N THR A 3 42.74 10.31 -21.40
CA THR A 3 41.85 9.70 -22.39
C THR A 3 41.58 8.28 -21.99
N LYS A 4 40.41 8.00 -21.42
CA LYS A 4 39.92 6.67 -21.12
C LYS A 4 39.89 5.88 -22.43
N LYS A 5 40.86 5.00 -22.64
CA LYS A 5 40.88 3.99 -23.74
C LYS A 5 39.51 3.30 -23.69
N LYS A 6 38.66 3.54 -24.70
CA LYS A 6 37.40 2.82 -24.88
C LYS A 6 37.79 1.34 -25.11
N THR A 7 37.72 0.54 -24.07
CA THR A 7 37.90 -0.90 -24.15
C THR A 7 36.91 -1.41 -25.17
N ASP A 8 37.36 -2.14 -26.17
CA ASP A 8 36.49 -2.68 -27.23
C ASP A 8 35.63 -3.79 -26.63
N CYS A 9 34.58 -3.38 -25.90
CA CYS A 9 33.67 -4.27 -25.22
C CYS A 9 32.67 -4.84 -26.23
N ARG A 10 32.48 -6.16 -26.15
CA ARG A 10 31.46 -6.86 -26.95
C ARG A 10 30.10 -6.17 -26.79
N GLN A 11 29.45 -5.92 -27.90
CA GLN A 11 28.14 -5.30 -27.99
C GLN A 11 27.06 -6.33 -28.31
N TYR A 12 25.91 -6.18 -27.71
CA TYR A 12 24.78 -7.10 -27.84
C TYR A 12 23.56 -6.32 -28.32
N ARG A 13 22.70 -6.95 -29.14
CA ARG A 13 21.38 -6.43 -29.46
C ARG A 13 20.51 -6.38 -28.18
N ILE A 14 19.55 -5.48 -28.14
CA ILE A 14 18.68 -5.28 -26.98
C ILE A 14 18.03 -6.57 -26.47
N GLY A 15 17.53 -7.44 -27.35
CA GLY A 15 16.89 -8.70 -26.96
C GLY A 15 17.85 -9.69 -26.32
N ASP A 16 19.06 -9.84 -26.86
CA ASP A 16 20.09 -10.72 -26.28
C ASP A 16 20.61 -10.18 -24.97
N PHE A 17 20.84 -8.85 -24.90
CA PHE A 17 21.35 -8.22 -23.69
C PHE A 17 20.33 -8.30 -22.55
N ALA A 18 19.05 -8.06 -22.84
CA ALA A 18 17.96 -8.23 -21.88
C ALA A 18 17.89 -9.67 -21.35
N ARG A 19 17.94 -10.65 -22.26
CA ARG A 19 17.91 -12.08 -21.91
C ARG A 19 19.08 -12.49 -21.02
N TYR A 20 20.31 -12.05 -21.33
CA TYR A 20 21.49 -12.38 -20.53
C TYR A 20 21.48 -11.77 -19.13
N LEU A 21 20.80 -10.66 -18.94
CA LEU A 21 20.69 -9.97 -17.65
C LEU A 21 19.39 -10.29 -16.88
N GLY A 22 18.48 -11.08 -17.47
CA GLY A 22 17.22 -11.42 -16.84
C GLY A 22 16.25 -10.23 -16.72
N VAL A 23 16.35 -9.27 -17.66
CA VAL A 23 15.46 -8.09 -17.71
C VAL A 23 14.65 -8.08 -18.99
N THR A 24 13.68 -7.17 -19.10
CA THR A 24 12.92 -6.97 -20.35
C THR A 24 13.59 -5.94 -21.26
N ALA A 25 13.28 -5.98 -22.56
CA ALA A 25 13.73 -4.94 -23.48
C ALA A 25 13.16 -3.56 -23.13
N GLU A 26 11.94 -3.52 -22.59
CA GLU A 26 11.27 -2.31 -22.10
C GLU A 26 12.02 -1.71 -20.90
N PHE A 27 12.52 -2.56 -19.99
CA PHE A 27 13.39 -2.12 -18.91
C PHE A 27 14.60 -1.37 -19.46
N LEU A 28 15.33 -1.93 -20.41
CA LEU A 28 16.52 -1.31 -20.99
C LEU A 28 16.17 0.02 -21.70
N LYS A 29 15.06 0.08 -22.43
CA LYS A 29 14.60 1.31 -23.08
C LYS A 29 14.30 2.40 -22.08
N HIS A 30 13.56 2.07 -21.01
CA HIS A 30 13.19 3.02 -19.97
C HIS A 30 14.42 3.63 -19.27
N TYR A 31 15.42 2.80 -18.95
CA TYR A 31 16.67 3.27 -18.34
C TYR A 31 17.54 4.08 -19.31
N GLN A 32 17.48 3.77 -20.61
CA GLN A 32 18.12 4.58 -21.63
C GLN A 32 17.46 5.95 -21.77
N GLU A 33 16.14 5.98 -21.84
CA GLU A 33 15.35 7.23 -21.96
C GLU A 33 15.54 8.14 -20.74
N SER A 34 15.83 7.55 -19.59
CA SER A 34 16.17 8.27 -18.34
C SER A 34 17.64 8.69 -18.27
N GLY A 35 18.46 8.46 -19.31
CA GLY A 35 19.87 8.84 -19.33
C GLY A 35 20.81 7.96 -18.48
N LEU A 36 20.30 6.86 -17.93
CA LEU A 36 21.06 5.96 -17.06
C LEU A 36 21.87 4.91 -17.83
N LEU A 37 21.52 4.65 -19.10
CA LEU A 37 22.22 3.71 -19.97
C LEU A 37 22.60 4.35 -21.29
N ASP A 38 23.81 4.08 -21.72
CA ASP A 38 24.31 4.48 -23.03
C ASP A 38 23.96 3.46 -24.09
N VAL A 39 23.55 3.92 -25.26
CA VAL A 39 23.20 3.09 -26.39
C VAL A 39 24.00 3.49 -27.62
N THR A 40 24.53 2.51 -28.30
CA THR A 40 25.06 2.71 -29.64
C THR A 40 23.98 2.35 -30.66
N GLN A 41 23.45 3.36 -31.37
CA GLN A 41 22.54 3.13 -32.48
C GLN A 41 23.34 3.06 -33.77
N ARG A 42 23.22 1.94 -34.53
CA ARG A 42 23.85 1.78 -35.83
C ARG A 42 22.96 2.32 -36.94
N ALA A 43 23.50 2.53 -38.13
CA ALA A 43 22.77 2.98 -39.31
C ALA A 43 21.53 2.12 -39.64
N SER A 44 21.52 0.86 -39.22
CA SER A 44 20.39 -0.08 -39.32
C SER A 44 19.23 0.21 -38.37
N GLY A 45 19.32 1.23 -37.49
CA GLY A 45 18.33 1.57 -36.48
C GLY A 45 18.34 0.67 -35.23
N TYR A 46 19.11 -0.42 -35.23
CA TYR A 46 19.18 -1.32 -34.08
C TYR A 46 19.99 -0.73 -32.93
N ARG A 47 19.51 -0.96 -31.69
CA ARG A 47 20.18 -0.57 -30.44
C ARG A 47 21.13 -1.66 -29.98
N TYR A 48 22.35 -1.24 -29.63
CA TYR A 48 23.39 -2.11 -29.09
C TYR A 48 23.86 -1.60 -27.73
N TYR A 49 24.06 -2.53 -26.82
CA TYR A 49 24.52 -2.27 -25.44
C TYR A 49 25.87 -2.93 -25.23
N GLY A 50 26.80 -2.21 -24.62
CA GLY A 50 28.13 -2.74 -24.31
C GLY A 50 28.08 -3.65 -23.06
N PHE A 51 28.91 -4.68 -23.05
CA PHE A 51 29.08 -5.57 -21.88
C PHE A 51 29.46 -4.79 -20.60
N ASP A 52 30.22 -3.73 -20.75
CA ASP A 52 30.65 -2.82 -19.67
C ASP A 52 29.48 -2.23 -18.87
N GLN A 53 28.27 -2.17 -19.45
CA GLN A 53 27.08 -1.67 -18.76
C GLN A 53 26.37 -2.73 -17.91
N SER A 54 26.77 -4.00 -18.01
CA SER A 54 26.10 -5.10 -17.29
C SER A 54 26.10 -4.90 -15.77
N ALA A 55 27.25 -4.51 -15.20
CA ALA A 55 27.36 -4.27 -13.76
C ALA A 55 26.46 -3.11 -13.29
N ARG A 56 26.35 -2.07 -14.13
CA ARG A 56 25.49 -0.90 -13.87
C ARG A 56 24.02 -1.29 -13.86
N ILE A 57 23.60 -2.13 -14.79
CA ILE A 57 22.21 -2.65 -14.84
C ILE A 57 21.88 -3.48 -13.59
N LEU A 58 22.78 -4.37 -13.16
CA LEU A 58 22.59 -5.13 -11.91
C LEU A 58 22.49 -4.21 -10.69
N GLN A 59 23.27 -3.13 -10.65
CA GLN A 59 23.15 -2.12 -9.61
C GLN A 59 21.78 -1.44 -9.64
N TYR A 60 21.26 -1.07 -10.81
CA TYR A 60 19.94 -0.47 -10.93
C TYR A 60 18.82 -1.42 -10.49
N MET A 61 18.94 -2.71 -10.84
CA MET A 61 18.01 -3.74 -10.36
C MET A 61 18.01 -3.81 -8.83
N ARG A 62 19.21 -3.79 -8.21
CA ARG A 62 19.34 -3.77 -6.75
C ARG A 62 18.65 -2.53 -6.15
N LEU A 63 18.91 -1.33 -6.68
CA LEU A 63 18.29 -0.10 -6.19
C LEU A 63 16.77 -0.12 -6.35
N ARG A 64 16.27 -0.67 -7.46
CA ARG A 64 14.83 -0.86 -7.66
C ARG A 64 14.22 -1.77 -6.60
N ASN A 65 14.91 -2.83 -6.20
CA ASN A 65 14.43 -3.73 -5.14
C ASN A 65 14.37 -3.04 -3.77
N TYR A 66 15.16 -1.98 -3.54
CA TYR A 66 14.99 -1.08 -2.40
C TYR A 66 13.86 -0.04 -2.58
N GLY A 67 13.13 -0.10 -3.70
CA GLY A 67 12.06 0.87 -3.96
C GLY A 67 12.53 2.22 -4.47
N ILE A 68 13.81 2.35 -4.86
CA ILE A 68 14.34 3.57 -5.47
C ILE A 68 13.84 3.65 -6.91
N SER A 69 13.12 4.71 -7.23
CA SER A 69 12.59 4.95 -8.57
C SER A 69 13.70 5.33 -9.55
N VAL A 70 13.46 5.14 -10.84
CA VAL A 70 14.41 5.50 -11.90
C VAL A 70 14.82 6.98 -11.83
N LYS A 71 13.92 7.86 -11.44
CA LYS A 71 14.18 9.30 -11.28
C LYS A 71 15.12 9.61 -10.10
N GLU A 72 15.07 8.79 -9.06
CA GLU A 72 15.91 8.94 -7.86
C GLU A 72 17.30 8.32 -8.05
N MET A 73 17.49 7.41 -9.02
CA MET A 73 18.75 6.69 -9.20
C MET A 73 19.92 7.58 -9.58
N GLY A 74 19.70 8.57 -10.44
CA GLY A 74 20.76 9.54 -10.80
C GLY A 74 21.31 10.27 -9.58
N PRO A 75 20.48 11.05 -8.86
CA PRO A 75 20.88 11.72 -7.63
C PRO A 75 21.47 10.76 -6.57
N PHE A 76 20.90 9.57 -6.40
CA PHE A 76 21.41 8.55 -5.48
C PHE A 76 22.86 8.12 -5.80
N LEU A 77 23.19 7.97 -7.08
CA LEU A 77 24.53 7.55 -7.53
C LEU A 77 25.57 8.68 -7.51
N GLU A 78 25.12 9.91 -7.54
CA GLU A 78 25.96 11.12 -7.45
C GLU A 78 26.21 11.53 -5.99
N GLY A 79 25.37 11.10 -5.06
CA GLY A 79 25.46 11.39 -3.64
C GLY A 79 26.64 10.74 -2.93
N GLY A 80 26.95 11.24 -1.74
CA GLY A 80 27.98 10.69 -0.86
C GLY A 80 27.55 9.35 -0.24
N LEU A 81 28.53 8.62 0.33
CA LEU A 81 28.26 7.32 0.96
C LEU A 81 27.25 7.43 2.10
N ASP A 82 27.39 8.42 2.97
CA ASP A 82 26.51 8.60 4.13
C ASP A 82 25.07 8.92 3.70
N GLU A 83 24.91 9.73 2.65
CA GLU A 83 23.62 10.05 2.07
C GLU A 83 22.96 8.81 1.44
N ALA A 84 23.74 8.00 0.72
CA ALA A 84 23.26 6.75 0.13
C ALA A 84 22.81 5.75 1.20
N VAL A 85 23.58 5.59 2.29
CA VAL A 85 23.21 4.72 3.42
C VAL A 85 21.93 5.22 4.08
N GLY A 86 21.83 6.52 4.39
CA GLY A 86 20.61 7.08 4.99
C GLY A 86 19.35 6.90 4.11
N CYS A 87 19.51 7.05 2.79
CA CYS A 87 18.41 6.78 1.85
C CYS A 87 17.98 5.31 1.86
N LEU A 88 18.94 4.37 1.87
CA LEU A 88 18.62 2.92 1.93
C LEU A 88 17.98 2.55 3.25
N ASP A 89 18.43 3.10 4.38
CA ASP A 89 17.85 2.86 5.69
C ASP A 89 16.39 3.33 5.73
N ALA A 90 16.11 4.52 5.22
CA ALA A 90 14.74 5.05 5.12
C ALA A 90 13.84 4.13 4.27
N LYS A 91 14.36 3.61 3.13
CA LYS A 91 13.62 2.65 2.29
C LYS A 91 13.36 1.33 2.99
N VAL A 92 14.31 0.84 3.78
CA VAL A 92 14.14 -0.37 4.59
C VAL A 92 13.07 -0.16 5.67
N ASP A 93 13.02 1.00 6.30
CA ASP A 93 11.98 1.32 7.29
C ASP A 93 10.59 1.45 6.66
N GLU A 94 10.48 2.02 5.46
CA GLU A 94 9.24 2.00 4.68
C GLU A 94 8.78 0.56 4.39
N MET A 95 9.71 -0.34 4.00
CA MET A 95 9.41 -1.75 3.76
C MET A 95 8.95 -2.47 5.03
N ARG A 96 9.59 -2.23 6.17
CA ARG A 96 9.18 -2.80 7.47
C ARG A 96 7.76 -2.40 7.83
N ALA A 97 7.43 -1.12 7.68
CA ALA A 97 6.08 -0.63 7.92
C ALA A 97 5.04 -1.27 6.95
N GLN A 98 5.44 -1.53 5.71
CA GLN A 98 4.58 -2.21 4.74
C GLN A 98 4.37 -3.69 5.10
N ILE A 99 5.42 -4.39 5.51
CA ILE A 99 5.35 -5.79 5.99
C ILE A 99 4.40 -5.87 7.20
N GLU A 100 4.53 -4.99 8.18
CA GLU A 100 3.65 -4.94 9.35
C GLU A 100 2.18 -4.78 8.96
N ARG A 101 1.88 -3.86 8.02
CA ARG A 101 0.52 -3.69 7.50
C ARG A 101 -0.01 -4.94 6.80
N MET A 102 0.81 -5.59 5.98
CA MET A 102 0.41 -6.82 5.30
C MET A 102 0.14 -7.95 6.29
N GLN A 103 0.95 -8.10 7.32
CA GLN A 103 0.74 -9.06 8.40
C GLN A 103 -0.57 -8.80 9.14
N ALA A 104 -0.86 -7.54 9.46
CA ALA A 104 -2.11 -7.15 10.10
C ALA A 104 -3.35 -7.48 9.25
N VAL A 105 -3.26 -7.32 7.92
CA VAL A 105 -4.34 -7.71 7.00
C VAL A 105 -4.54 -9.23 7.00
N VAL A 106 -3.47 -10.02 7.01
CA VAL A 106 -3.53 -11.49 7.08
C VAL A 106 -4.17 -11.94 8.40
N GLU A 107 -3.71 -11.40 9.54
CA GLU A 107 -4.27 -11.70 10.85
C GLU A 107 -5.78 -11.38 10.92
N GLU A 108 -6.18 -10.23 10.38
CA GLU A 108 -7.61 -9.84 10.37
C GLU A 108 -8.44 -10.74 9.45
N HIS A 109 -7.90 -11.15 8.30
CA HIS A 109 -8.55 -12.11 7.41
C HIS A 109 -8.77 -13.47 8.09
N GLU A 110 -7.74 -14.00 8.75
CA GLU A 110 -7.82 -15.27 9.49
C GLU A 110 -8.89 -15.19 10.60
N ARG A 111 -8.93 -14.09 11.34
CA ARG A 111 -9.94 -13.85 12.38
C ARG A 111 -11.37 -13.82 11.79
N ILE A 112 -11.55 -13.14 10.66
CA ILE A 112 -12.85 -13.10 9.97
C ILE A 112 -13.23 -14.50 9.46
N ARG A 113 -12.29 -15.25 8.89
CA ARG A 113 -12.50 -16.61 8.40
C ARG A 113 -12.95 -17.54 9.53
N LEU A 114 -12.26 -17.53 10.67
CA LEU A 114 -12.63 -18.31 11.84
C LEU A 114 -14.04 -17.95 12.33
N TRP A 115 -14.36 -16.67 12.40
CA TRP A 115 -15.69 -16.21 12.76
C TRP A 115 -16.77 -16.74 11.81
N PHE A 116 -16.53 -16.76 10.50
CA PHE A 116 -17.46 -17.33 9.53
C PHE A 116 -17.58 -18.85 9.66
N GLU A 117 -16.48 -19.56 9.85
CA GLU A 117 -16.48 -21.02 10.03
C GLU A 117 -17.30 -21.43 11.26
N GLU A 118 -17.13 -20.74 12.38
CA GLU A 118 -17.90 -20.99 13.60
C GLU A 118 -19.42 -20.78 13.42
N ARG A 119 -19.79 -19.87 12.54
CA ARG A 119 -21.20 -19.48 12.33
C ARG A 119 -21.87 -20.11 11.13
N ARG A 120 -21.11 -20.72 10.25
CA ARG A 120 -21.62 -21.34 9.00
C ARG A 120 -22.67 -22.41 9.23
N ALA A 121 -22.59 -23.13 10.34
CA ALA A 121 -23.52 -24.22 10.70
C ALA A 121 -24.67 -23.70 11.59
N LYS A 122 -24.68 -22.45 12.02
CA LYS A 122 -25.73 -21.89 12.88
C LYS A 122 -26.87 -21.36 12.02
N PRO A 123 -28.13 -21.53 12.46
CA PRO A 123 -29.25 -20.87 11.81
C PRO A 123 -29.05 -19.34 11.89
N VAL A 124 -29.67 -18.63 10.94
CA VAL A 124 -29.69 -17.13 10.98
C VAL A 124 -30.36 -16.72 12.29
N ASP A 125 -29.61 -16.11 13.17
CA ASP A 125 -30.09 -15.72 14.48
C ASP A 125 -29.39 -14.42 14.94
N TRP A 126 -29.94 -13.86 16.01
CA TRP A 126 -29.40 -12.68 16.67
C TRP A 126 -28.51 -13.11 17.83
N GLU A 127 -27.29 -12.61 17.84
CA GLU A 127 -26.35 -12.82 18.95
C GLU A 127 -26.02 -11.49 19.61
N VAL A 128 -26.18 -11.42 20.94
CA VAL A 128 -25.74 -10.29 21.73
C VAL A 128 -24.34 -10.60 22.25
N CYS A 129 -23.36 -9.84 21.84
CA CYS A 129 -21.97 -10.04 22.28
C CYS A 129 -21.39 -8.80 22.93
N ASN A 130 -20.42 -8.99 23.79
CA ASN A 130 -19.63 -7.90 24.34
C ASN A 130 -18.69 -7.37 23.26
N MET A 131 -18.82 -6.11 22.94
CA MET A 131 -17.94 -5.42 22.00
C MET A 131 -16.80 -4.76 22.75
N GLU A 132 -15.56 -5.07 22.37
CA GLU A 132 -14.40 -4.33 22.88
C GLU A 132 -14.44 -2.86 22.45
N PRO A 133 -13.74 -1.95 23.14
CA PRO A 133 -13.72 -0.54 22.79
C PRO A 133 -13.26 -0.33 21.34
N HIS A 134 -14.00 0.49 20.62
CA HIS A 134 -13.69 0.90 19.25
C HIS A 134 -13.45 2.40 19.18
N CYS A 135 -12.61 2.80 18.25
CA CYS A 135 -12.50 4.18 17.81
C CYS A 135 -13.21 4.31 16.47
N PHE A 136 -13.95 5.40 16.32
CA PHE A 136 -14.76 5.68 15.16
C PHE A 136 -14.40 7.04 14.56
N LEU A 137 -14.12 7.06 13.26
CA LEU A 137 -13.87 8.26 12.47
C LEU A 137 -14.94 8.35 11.39
N TYR A 138 -15.95 9.18 11.58
CA TYR A 138 -16.97 9.39 10.57
C TYR A 138 -16.65 10.62 9.71
N HIS A 139 -16.95 10.54 8.43
CA HIS A 139 -16.73 11.58 7.45
C HIS A 139 -18.02 12.00 6.72
N THR A 140 -19.16 11.49 7.18
CA THR A 140 -20.47 11.89 6.64
C THR A 140 -21.42 12.30 7.75
N ASN A 141 -22.36 13.16 7.40
CA ASN A 141 -23.56 13.45 8.16
C ASN A 141 -24.75 13.15 7.26
N SER A 142 -25.46 12.04 7.53
CA SER A 142 -26.52 11.54 6.65
C SER A 142 -26.01 11.27 5.22
N ARG A 143 -26.38 12.08 4.24
CA ARG A 143 -26.02 11.91 2.81
C ARG A 143 -24.92 12.86 2.33
N GLU A 144 -24.35 13.66 3.22
CA GLU A 144 -23.35 14.67 2.86
C GLU A 144 -22.01 14.37 3.54
N PHE A 145 -20.92 14.76 2.88
CA PHE A 145 -19.60 14.71 3.50
C PHE A 145 -19.43 15.88 4.47
N LEU A 146 -18.71 15.62 5.56
CA LEU A 146 -18.34 16.69 6.49
C LEU A 146 -17.29 17.61 5.85
N GLU A 147 -17.45 18.90 6.01
CA GLU A 147 -16.48 19.90 5.55
C GLU A 147 -15.32 20.13 6.55
N THR A 148 -15.28 19.35 7.62
CA THR A 148 -14.29 19.48 8.70
C THR A 148 -12.94 18.92 8.28
N SER A 149 -11.94 19.79 8.12
CA SER A 149 -10.61 19.42 7.60
C SER A 149 -9.90 18.36 8.44
N CYS A 150 -9.95 18.43 9.77
CA CYS A 150 -9.27 17.49 10.65
C CYS A 150 -9.71 16.03 10.46
N VAL A 151 -10.90 15.76 9.94
CA VAL A 151 -11.35 14.42 9.57
C VAL A 151 -10.44 13.86 8.47
N TYR A 152 -10.15 14.66 7.46
CA TYR A 152 -9.41 14.25 6.27
C TYR A 152 -7.91 14.11 6.50
N ASP A 153 -7.36 14.73 7.55
CA ASP A 153 -5.95 14.60 7.94
C ASP A 153 -5.59 13.14 8.29
N VAL A 154 -6.52 12.40 8.89
CA VAL A 154 -6.32 11.00 9.30
C VAL A 154 -7.06 10.00 8.43
N LEU A 155 -8.09 10.41 7.69
CA LEU A 155 -8.96 9.55 6.90
C LEU A 155 -8.17 8.68 5.90
N LYS A 156 -7.22 9.28 5.19
CA LYS A 156 -6.38 8.57 4.20
C LYS A 156 -5.58 7.44 4.87
N THR A 157 -5.03 7.71 6.04
CA THR A 157 -4.27 6.71 6.79
C THR A 157 -5.18 5.58 7.28
N TRP A 158 -6.37 5.91 7.82
CA TRP A 158 -7.35 4.92 8.22
C TRP A 158 -7.80 4.04 7.04
N GLY A 159 -8.01 4.64 5.86
CA GLY A 159 -8.34 3.90 4.64
C GLY A 159 -7.23 2.93 4.20
N ALA A 160 -5.96 3.30 4.40
CA ALA A 160 -4.82 2.44 4.07
C ALA A 160 -4.69 1.21 4.99
N TRP A 161 -5.39 1.17 6.14
CA TRP A 161 -5.43 0.05 7.07
C TRP A 161 -6.63 -0.90 6.87
N LEU A 162 -7.45 -0.70 5.83
CA LEU A 162 -8.49 -1.69 5.51
C LEU A 162 -7.87 -3.05 5.19
N PRO A 163 -8.41 -4.16 5.67
CA PRO A 163 -9.64 -4.37 6.45
C PRO A 163 -9.44 -4.33 7.99
N VAL A 164 -8.28 -3.96 8.51
CA VAL A 164 -8.01 -3.79 9.95
C VAL A 164 -8.91 -2.68 10.53
N THR A 165 -8.95 -1.54 9.88
CA THR A 165 -10.06 -0.60 10.00
C THR A 165 -11.24 -1.14 9.19
N LYS A 166 -12.45 -0.79 9.54
CA LYS A 166 -13.68 -1.28 8.90
C LYS A 166 -14.56 -0.13 8.49
N SER A 167 -15.24 -0.27 7.36
CA SER A 167 -16.36 0.60 7.06
C SER A 167 -17.47 0.35 8.09
N ALA A 168 -17.92 1.39 8.74
CA ALA A 168 -18.91 1.31 9.79
C ALA A 168 -19.92 2.45 9.68
N MET A 169 -21.12 2.18 10.13
CA MET A 169 -22.20 3.15 10.25
C MET A 169 -22.60 3.25 11.72
N CYS A 170 -22.70 4.48 12.21
CA CYS A 170 -23.20 4.78 13.53
C CYS A 170 -24.59 5.41 13.41
N VAL A 171 -25.53 4.88 14.16
CA VAL A 171 -26.86 5.43 14.31
C VAL A 171 -26.91 6.17 15.65
N ALA A 172 -27.26 7.45 15.65
CA ALA A 172 -27.42 8.19 16.90
C ALA A 172 -28.56 7.59 17.72
N GLN A 173 -28.42 7.58 19.04
CA GLN A 173 -29.38 6.98 20.00
C GLN A 173 -30.70 7.77 20.11
N SER A 174 -31.33 8.12 19.03
CA SER A 174 -32.68 8.66 19.01
C SER A 174 -33.64 7.50 18.78
N LEU A 175 -34.74 7.48 19.54
CA LEU A 175 -35.82 6.50 19.38
C LEU A 175 -36.54 6.62 18.03
N GLU A 176 -36.36 7.72 17.35
CA GLU A 176 -36.83 7.97 16.00
C GLU A 176 -35.63 7.82 15.04
N ILE A 177 -35.63 6.74 14.28
CA ILE A 177 -34.64 6.52 13.23
C ILE A 177 -35.00 7.44 12.06
N ASP A 178 -34.47 8.63 12.08
CA ASP A 178 -34.45 9.54 10.94
C ASP A 178 -33.08 9.35 10.22
N GLU A 179 -33.06 9.36 8.88
CA GLU A 179 -31.85 9.31 8.06
C GLU A 179 -30.82 10.41 8.42
N SER A 180 -31.28 11.52 9.02
CA SER A 180 -30.45 12.63 9.49
C SER A 180 -29.45 12.25 10.60
N HIS A 181 -29.61 11.11 11.25
CA HIS A 181 -28.79 10.66 12.37
C HIS A 181 -27.80 9.53 12.00
N LEU A 182 -27.64 9.25 10.73
CA LEU A 182 -26.69 8.24 10.24
C LEU A 182 -25.32 8.87 9.99
N HIS A 183 -24.30 8.33 10.61
CA HIS A 183 -22.92 8.72 10.36
C HIS A 183 -22.15 7.55 9.82
N TRP A 184 -21.60 7.69 8.63
CA TRP A 184 -20.76 6.66 8.01
C TRP A 184 -19.29 7.04 8.08
N GLY A 185 -18.44 6.04 8.29
CA GLY A 185 -17.00 6.25 8.41
C GLY A 185 -16.22 4.96 8.59
N PHE A 186 -15.13 5.08 9.31
CA PHE A 186 -14.27 3.96 9.66
C PHE A 186 -14.32 3.68 11.15
N ALA A 187 -14.31 2.40 11.51
CA ALA A 187 -14.15 1.95 12.88
C ALA A 187 -12.93 1.04 12.99
N VAL A 188 -12.28 1.07 14.15
CA VAL A 188 -11.18 0.17 14.48
C VAL A 188 -11.21 -0.16 15.96
N ARG A 189 -10.83 -1.39 16.32
CA ARG A 189 -10.66 -1.77 17.72
C ARG A 189 -9.55 -0.95 18.37
N GLU A 190 -9.79 -0.44 19.57
CA GLU A 190 -8.82 0.40 20.28
C GLU A 190 -7.49 -0.35 20.49
N SER A 191 -7.55 -1.67 20.72
CA SER A 191 -6.38 -2.53 20.85
C SER A 191 -5.50 -2.53 19.59
N LEU A 192 -6.11 -2.60 18.40
CA LEU A 192 -5.40 -2.59 17.11
C LEU A 192 -4.86 -1.21 16.76
N LEU A 193 -5.64 -0.16 17.07
CA LEU A 193 -5.20 1.21 16.88
C LEU A 193 -3.91 1.48 17.65
N LYS A 194 -3.83 1.01 18.93
CA LYS A 194 -2.65 1.12 19.77
C LYS A 194 -1.50 0.22 19.27
N LYS A 195 -1.81 -1.04 18.90
CA LYS A 195 -0.82 -2.01 18.41
C LYS A 195 -0.06 -1.48 17.19
N TYR A 196 -0.77 -0.89 16.23
CA TYR A 196 -0.22 -0.48 14.95
C TYR A 196 0.05 1.04 14.84
N GLY A 197 -0.10 1.79 15.92
CA GLY A 197 0.16 3.23 15.91
C GLY A 197 -0.70 4.00 14.91
N ILE A 198 -1.94 3.57 14.66
CA ILE A 198 -2.84 4.24 13.72
C ILE A 198 -3.15 5.63 14.30
N PRO A 199 -2.93 6.73 13.55
CA PRO A 199 -3.03 8.08 14.07
C PRO A 199 -4.46 8.44 14.43
N VAL A 200 -4.58 9.24 15.49
CA VAL A 200 -5.84 9.80 15.98
C VAL A 200 -5.72 11.31 16.14
N ASN A 201 -6.83 12.00 16.01
CA ASN A 201 -6.96 13.41 16.33
C ASN A 201 -8.33 13.67 16.97
N GLU A 202 -8.70 14.93 17.14
CA GLU A 202 -9.95 15.35 17.76
C GLU A 202 -11.23 14.89 17.03
N ALA A 203 -11.13 14.51 15.76
CA ALA A 203 -12.25 13.97 14.99
C ALA A 203 -12.56 12.50 15.33
N VAL A 204 -11.62 11.79 15.97
CA VAL A 204 -11.79 10.38 16.32
C VAL A 204 -12.58 10.26 17.62
N ARG A 205 -13.69 9.56 17.58
CA ARG A 205 -14.53 9.30 18.76
C ARG A 205 -14.27 7.92 19.32
N ARG A 206 -14.05 7.82 20.62
CA ARG A 206 -13.94 6.56 21.34
C ARG A 206 -15.34 6.09 21.76
N MET A 207 -15.66 4.86 21.35
CA MET A 207 -16.84 4.14 21.81
C MET A 207 -16.40 3.11 22.85
N GLY A 208 -16.88 3.27 24.07
CA GLY A 208 -16.52 2.38 25.19
C GLY A 208 -17.05 0.94 25.02
N PHE A 209 -16.90 0.14 26.07
CA PHE A 209 -17.53 -1.17 26.13
C PHE A 209 -19.04 -1.05 25.97
N GLY A 210 -19.63 -1.89 25.12
CA GLY A 210 -21.05 -1.91 24.87
C GLY A 210 -21.54 -3.30 24.46
N LEU A 211 -22.82 -3.49 24.51
CA LEU A 211 -23.49 -4.64 23.90
C LEU A 211 -23.69 -4.35 22.43
N SER A 212 -23.22 -5.27 21.58
CA SER A 212 -23.46 -5.21 20.15
C SER A 212 -24.44 -6.30 19.75
N LEU A 213 -25.42 -5.93 18.93
CA LEU A 213 -26.31 -6.88 18.29
C LEU A 213 -25.75 -7.23 16.92
N ILE A 214 -25.38 -8.49 16.72
CA ILE A 214 -24.86 -8.97 15.45
C ILE A 214 -26.00 -9.72 14.76
N HIS A 215 -26.40 -9.22 13.58
CA HIS A 215 -27.30 -9.94 12.69
C HIS A 215 -26.47 -10.83 11.75
N ILE A 216 -26.64 -12.13 11.84
CA ILE A 216 -26.02 -13.11 10.96
C ILE A 216 -26.98 -13.32 9.79
N SER A 217 -26.77 -12.60 8.68
CA SER A 217 -27.47 -12.86 7.43
C SER A 217 -26.58 -13.67 6.49
N GLU A 218 -27.20 -14.54 5.69
CA GLU A 218 -26.48 -15.12 4.56
C GLU A 218 -25.91 -14.00 3.67
N PRO A 219 -24.69 -14.16 3.14
CA PRO A 219 -24.19 -13.23 2.16
C PRO A 219 -25.16 -13.21 0.98
N THR A 220 -25.88 -12.12 0.82
CA THR A 220 -26.78 -11.92 -0.31
C THR A 220 -26.03 -12.23 -1.59
N ARG A 221 -26.45 -13.26 -2.33
CA ARG A 221 -26.01 -13.48 -3.70
C ARG A 221 -26.25 -12.17 -4.43
N ARG A 222 -25.16 -11.51 -4.86
CA ARG A 222 -25.28 -10.35 -5.74
C ARG A 222 -26.07 -10.82 -6.96
N THR A 223 -27.28 -10.35 -7.10
CA THR A 223 -27.96 -10.39 -8.38
C THR A 223 -27.10 -9.60 -9.36
N PRO A 224 -26.73 -10.17 -10.52
CA PRO A 224 -26.03 -9.39 -11.53
C PRO A 224 -26.89 -8.19 -11.88
N ILE A 225 -26.29 -7.00 -11.82
CA ILE A 225 -26.92 -5.79 -12.33
C ILE A 225 -26.98 -5.98 -13.85
N SER A 226 -28.20 -6.20 -14.34
CA SER A 226 -28.52 -6.22 -15.78
C SER A 226 -28.37 -4.83 -16.39
#